data_4e49ab55f626efe52aaa14a0a6ecef3e
#
_entry.id   4e49ab55f626efe52aaa14a0a6ecef3e
#
_cell.length_a   1.000
_cell.length_b   1.000
_cell.length_c   1.000
_cell.angle_alpha   90.00
_cell.angle_beta   90.00
_cell.angle_gamma   90.00
#
_symmetry.space_group_name_H-M   'P 1'
#
loop_
_entity.id
_entity.type
_entity.pdbx_description
1 polymer ?
#
loop_
_entity_poly.entity_id
_entity_poly.type
_entity_poly.pdbx_seq_one_letter_code
_entity_poly.pdbx_strand_id
1 'polypeptide(L)'
;MRKLLNTLFVNSEDLYLSLDNENVAAWKGNEILQRIPLMNLENILYFGYKGASPALLGACVKRHIGFCFLTPQGKFLARAQGLTAGNVLLRKEQYRISEEEPRGLVIARTMIAGKILNSRTVLMRFLRDHPLSVDVTSFQAVIQDLQDSAREAAKADSLDHLRGIEGNAAVSYFSLFDALILNDKKHFYFHGRNKRPPLDRVNALLSFAYTLLAHDCASAIEAAGMDSYIGILHRDRPGRQSLALDLMEELRSVYADRFVLSLVNNRVIPAKCFQLMEDGVVLLNAEGRKTFLSKWQERKKETLTHPFLGEKIYWGLIPYVQALLLARYIRGDLDGYPPFIWK
;
A
#
# COMPACT_ATOMS: atom_id res chain seq x y z
N MET A 1 -21.59 3.55 1.32
CA MET A 1 -20.19 3.04 1.27
C MET A 1 -20.11 1.86 0.31
N ARG A 2 -19.04 1.75 -0.46
CA ARG A 2 -18.84 0.65 -1.43
C ARG A 2 -18.64 -0.66 -0.67
N LYS A 3 -19.44 -1.70 -0.96
CA LYS A 3 -19.42 -2.97 -0.20
C LYS A 3 -18.50 -4.04 -0.81
N LEU A 4 -18.02 -3.85 -2.04
CA LEU A 4 -17.25 -4.85 -2.78
C LEU A 4 -15.76 -4.52 -2.72
N LEU A 5 -14.96 -5.51 -2.34
CA LEU A 5 -13.50 -5.43 -2.26
C LEU A 5 -12.85 -6.54 -3.11
N ASN A 6 -13.35 -6.72 -4.31
CA ASN A 6 -12.91 -7.79 -5.17
C ASN A 6 -11.83 -7.30 -6.13
N THR A 7 -10.60 -7.73 -5.89
CA THR A 7 -9.49 -7.59 -6.83
C THR A 7 -9.28 -8.92 -7.53
N LEU A 8 -9.33 -8.92 -8.85
CA LEU A 8 -8.94 -10.06 -9.67
C LEU A 8 -7.42 -10.04 -9.88
N PHE A 9 -6.74 -11.08 -9.40
CA PHE A 9 -5.32 -11.31 -9.65
C PHE A 9 -5.16 -12.34 -10.76
N VAL A 10 -4.61 -11.93 -11.89
CA VAL A 10 -4.33 -12.79 -13.03
C VAL A 10 -2.85 -13.15 -13.03
N ASN A 11 -2.50 -14.28 -12.41
CA ASN A 11 -1.11 -14.70 -12.17
C ASN A 11 -0.53 -15.60 -13.27
N SER A 12 -1.36 -16.10 -14.18
CA SER A 12 -0.91 -16.94 -15.29
C SER A 12 -0.48 -16.05 -16.45
N GLU A 13 0.78 -16.14 -16.81
CA GLU A 13 1.43 -15.29 -17.83
C GLU A 13 0.91 -15.52 -19.25
N ASP A 14 0.28 -16.66 -19.50
CA ASP A 14 -0.22 -17.13 -20.80
C ASP A 14 -1.70 -16.79 -21.04
N LEU A 15 -2.38 -16.13 -20.09
CA LEU A 15 -3.77 -15.73 -20.24
C LEU A 15 -3.91 -14.39 -20.96
N TYR A 16 -4.86 -14.30 -21.86
CA TYR A 16 -5.36 -13.06 -22.47
C TYR A 16 -6.72 -12.73 -21.88
N LEU A 17 -7.00 -11.45 -21.61
CA LEU A 17 -8.27 -11.01 -21.06
C LEU A 17 -9.10 -10.27 -22.10
N SER A 18 -10.40 -10.58 -22.18
CA SER A 18 -11.33 -9.85 -23.01
C SER A 18 -12.64 -9.53 -22.30
N LEU A 19 -13.40 -8.60 -22.88
CA LEU A 19 -14.79 -8.37 -22.49
C LEU A 19 -15.66 -9.40 -23.19
N ASP A 20 -16.47 -10.13 -22.43
CA ASP A 20 -17.52 -11.01 -22.92
C ASP A 20 -18.82 -10.68 -22.19
N ASN A 21 -19.71 -9.95 -22.87
CA ASN A 21 -20.86 -9.29 -22.26
C ASN A 21 -20.41 -8.42 -21.06
N GLU A 22 -20.95 -8.63 -19.87
CA GLU A 22 -20.60 -7.91 -18.64
C GLU A 22 -19.53 -8.65 -17.81
N ASN A 23 -18.72 -9.54 -18.44
CA ASN A 23 -17.73 -10.34 -17.77
C ASN A 23 -16.32 -10.10 -18.32
N VAL A 24 -15.32 -10.26 -17.43
CA VAL A 24 -13.95 -10.53 -17.82
C VAL A 24 -13.84 -11.99 -18.23
N ALA A 25 -13.54 -12.26 -19.50
CA ALA A 25 -13.22 -13.60 -19.99
C ALA A 25 -11.70 -13.81 -20.00
N ALA A 26 -11.23 -14.85 -19.33
CA ALA A 26 -9.82 -15.26 -19.32
C ALA A 26 -9.60 -16.39 -20.34
N TRP A 27 -8.76 -16.11 -21.34
CA TRP A 27 -8.47 -17.02 -22.44
C TRP A 27 -7.11 -17.67 -22.30
N LYS A 28 -7.05 -18.96 -22.58
CA LYS A 28 -5.81 -19.69 -22.80
C LYS A 28 -5.83 -20.29 -24.21
N GLY A 29 -5.02 -19.75 -25.11
CA GLY A 29 -5.16 -20.03 -26.54
C GLY A 29 -6.55 -19.62 -27.03
N ASN A 30 -7.31 -20.58 -27.56
CA ASN A 30 -8.66 -20.35 -28.08
C ASN A 30 -9.80 -20.75 -27.12
N GLU A 31 -9.47 -21.13 -25.88
CA GLU A 31 -10.44 -21.56 -24.89
C GLU A 31 -10.65 -20.53 -23.78
N ILE A 32 -11.91 -20.32 -23.40
CA ILE A 32 -12.25 -19.50 -22.23
C ILE A 32 -12.18 -20.40 -20.99
N LEU A 33 -11.21 -20.13 -20.12
CA LEU A 33 -11.07 -20.86 -18.85
C LEU A 33 -12.07 -20.38 -17.81
N GLN A 34 -12.37 -19.08 -17.78
CA GLN A 34 -13.21 -18.50 -16.74
C GLN A 34 -13.88 -17.20 -17.21
N ARG A 35 -15.08 -16.95 -16.69
CA ARG A 35 -15.78 -15.67 -16.78
C ARG A 35 -16.03 -15.11 -15.40
N ILE A 36 -15.75 -13.81 -15.21
CA ILE A 36 -15.87 -13.14 -13.92
C ILE A 36 -16.67 -11.85 -14.13
N PRO A 37 -17.83 -11.68 -13.47
CA PRO A 37 -18.66 -10.49 -13.66
C PRO A 37 -17.92 -9.20 -13.26
N LEU A 38 -17.90 -8.21 -14.14
CA LEU A 38 -17.29 -6.89 -13.89
C LEU A 38 -17.92 -6.18 -12.70
N MET A 39 -19.23 -6.35 -12.50
CA MET A 39 -19.95 -5.72 -11.39
C MET A 39 -19.41 -6.09 -10.01
N ASN A 40 -18.71 -7.21 -9.91
CA ASN A 40 -18.10 -7.71 -8.67
C ASN A 40 -16.67 -7.22 -8.48
N LEU A 41 -16.08 -6.49 -9.43
CA LEU A 41 -14.67 -6.12 -9.41
C LEU A 41 -14.49 -4.64 -9.10
N GLU A 42 -13.43 -4.35 -8.37
CA GLU A 42 -12.91 -3.00 -8.13
C GLU A 42 -11.54 -2.80 -8.78
N ASN A 43 -10.75 -3.87 -8.85
CA ASN A 43 -9.44 -3.83 -9.48
C ASN A 43 -9.15 -5.13 -10.21
N ILE A 44 -8.34 -5.03 -11.26
CA ILE A 44 -7.72 -6.15 -11.97
C ILE A 44 -6.21 -5.90 -11.98
N LEU A 45 -5.46 -6.83 -11.42
CA LEU A 45 -3.99 -6.84 -11.44
C LEU A 45 -3.54 -8.01 -12.31
N TYR A 46 -2.99 -7.67 -13.47
CA TYR A 46 -2.57 -8.63 -14.47
C TYR A 46 -1.05 -8.79 -14.46
N PHE A 47 -0.57 -9.99 -14.15
CA PHE A 47 0.85 -10.33 -14.06
C PHE A 47 1.29 -11.11 -15.29
N GLY A 48 1.68 -10.41 -16.36
CA GLY A 48 2.10 -11.04 -17.60
C GLY A 48 2.18 -10.07 -18.78
N TYR A 49 2.33 -10.64 -19.99
CA TYR A 49 2.59 -9.88 -21.21
C TYR A 49 1.59 -10.13 -22.35
N LYS A 50 0.64 -11.07 -22.20
CA LYS A 50 -0.37 -11.36 -23.24
C LYS A 50 -1.38 -10.22 -23.40
N GLY A 51 -1.68 -9.50 -22.32
CA GLY A 51 -2.49 -8.30 -22.37
C GLY A 51 -3.99 -8.51 -22.23
N ALA A 52 -4.74 -7.45 -22.58
CA ALA A 52 -6.20 -7.41 -22.51
C ALA A 52 -6.78 -6.65 -23.70
N SER A 53 -8.04 -6.94 -24.07
CA SER A 53 -8.71 -6.26 -25.16
C SER A 53 -9.02 -4.79 -24.83
N PRO A 54 -8.96 -3.88 -25.82
CA PRO A 54 -9.37 -2.48 -25.64
C PRO A 54 -10.83 -2.35 -25.13
N ALA A 55 -11.73 -3.23 -25.55
CA ALA A 55 -13.11 -3.26 -25.09
C ALA A 55 -13.20 -3.52 -23.58
N LEU A 56 -12.40 -4.46 -23.04
CA LEU A 56 -12.33 -4.73 -21.60
C LEU A 56 -11.76 -3.53 -20.84
N LEU A 57 -10.68 -2.93 -21.34
CA LEU A 57 -10.08 -1.75 -20.72
C LEU A 57 -11.07 -0.59 -20.66
N GLY A 58 -11.78 -0.33 -21.77
CA GLY A 58 -12.83 0.70 -21.82
C GLY A 58 -14.00 0.42 -20.88
N ALA A 59 -14.42 -0.84 -20.76
CA ALA A 59 -15.47 -1.25 -19.81
C ALA A 59 -15.04 -1.07 -18.35
N CYS A 60 -13.78 -1.39 -18.02
CA CYS A 60 -13.22 -1.16 -16.69
C CYS A 60 -13.18 0.33 -16.35
N VAL A 61 -12.66 1.15 -17.26
CA VAL A 61 -12.58 2.60 -17.08
C VAL A 61 -13.97 3.23 -16.84
N LYS A 62 -14.99 2.89 -17.65
CA LYS A 62 -16.35 3.40 -17.48
C LYS A 62 -16.95 3.04 -16.10
N ARG A 63 -16.54 1.93 -15.51
CA ARG A 63 -17.03 1.44 -14.22
C ARG A 63 -16.14 1.81 -13.04
N HIS A 64 -15.09 2.61 -13.29
CA HIS A 64 -14.07 2.93 -12.28
C HIS A 64 -13.40 1.69 -11.67
N ILE A 65 -13.23 0.62 -12.48
CA ILE A 65 -12.47 -0.57 -12.11
C ILE A 65 -11.00 -0.31 -12.47
N GLY A 66 -10.12 -0.32 -11.47
CA GLY A 66 -8.69 -0.17 -11.70
C GLY A 66 -8.13 -1.35 -12.50
N PHE A 67 -7.38 -1.10 -13.56
CA PHE A 67 -6.71 -2.15 -14.32
C PHE A 67 -5.22 -1.84 -14.44
N CYS A 68 -4.37 -2.70 -13.84
CA CYS A 68 -2.93 -2.56 -13.86
C CYS A 68 -2.26 -3.77 -14.50
N PHE A 69 -1.29 -3.49 -15.36
CA PHE A 69 -0.35 -4.47 -15.89
C PHE A 69 0.93 -4.46 -15.06
N LEU A 70 1.37 -5.64 -14.68
CA LEU A 70 2.57 -5.87 -13.88
C LEU A 70 3.42 -6.94 -14.56
N THR A 71 4.74 -6.88 -14.40
CA THR A 71 5.57 -8.02 -14.77
C THR A 71 5.19 -9.25 -13.92
N PRO A 72 5.54 -10.47 -14.33
CA PRO A 72 5.36 -11.65 -13.50
C PRO A 72 5.95 -11.51 -12.08
N GLN A 73 6.99 -10.69 -11.91
CA GLN A 73 7.66 -10.42 -10.64
C GLN A 73 6.99 -9.29 -9.82
N GLY A 74 5.91 -8.68 -10.35
CA GLY A 74 5.16 -7.63 -9.66
C GLY A 74 5.64 -6.20 -9.91
N LYS A 75 6.58 -5.97 -10.87
CA LYS A 75 6.96 -4.61 -11.26
C LYS A 75 5.86 -3.99 -12.13
N PHE A 76 5.47 -2.76 -11.82
CA PHE A 76 4.49 -2.01 -12.59
C PHE A 76 4.95 -1.79 -14.04
N LEU A 77 4.04 -2.02 -14.99
CA LEU A 77 4.24 -1.78 -16.42
C LEU A 77 3.36 -0.64 -16.92
N ALA A 78 2.05 -0.77 -16.74
CA ALA A 78 1.08 0.19 -17.25
C ALA A 78 -0.23 0.12 -16.46
N ARG A 79 -1.04 1.16 -16.58
CA ARG A 79 -2.39 1.24 -16.03
C ARG A 79 -3.37 1.76 -17.07
N ALA A 80 -4.56 1.16 -17.14
CA ALA A 80 -5.64 1.72 -17.92
C ALA A 80 -6.21 2.95 -17.20
N GLN A 81 -6.17 4.10 -17.87
CA GLN A 81 -6.75 5.35 -17.40
C GLN A 81 -7.68 5.90 -18.49
N GLY A 82 -8.87 6.32 -18.08
CA GLY A 82 -9.84 6.94 -18.97
C GLY A 82 -9.69 8.44 -19.09
N LEU A 83 -10.72 9.06 -19.64
CA LEU A 83 -10.84 10.50 -19.63
C LEU A 83 -10.72 11.01 -18.19
N THR A 84 -9.95 12.06 -18.01
CA THR A 84 -9.84 12.72 -16.71
C THR A 84 -11.20 13.32 -16.36
N ALA A 85 -12.00 12.53 -15.65
CA ALA A 85 -13.29 12.96 -15.11
C ALA A 85 -13.10 13.40 -13.65
N GLY A 86 -13.97 14.26 -13.18
CA GLY A 86 -14.00 14.66 -11.78
C GLY A 86 -13.91 16.17 -11.57
N ASN A 87 -13.88 16.56 -10.31
CA ASN A 87 -13.92 17.97 -9.90
C ASN A 87 -12.63 18.69 -10.25
N VAL A 88 -12.67 19.51 -11.31
CA VAL A 88 -11.52 20.32 -11.75
C VAL A 88 -11.06 21.30 -10.68
N LEU A 89 -11.98 21.82 -9.83
CA LEU A 89 -11.65 22.74 -8.73
C LEU A 89 -10.85 22.03 -7.66
N LEU A 90 -11.20 20.79 -7.32
CA LEU A 90 -10.42 19.97 -6.38
C LEU A 90 -8.98 19.75 -6.87
N ARG A 91 -8.79 19.40 -8.16
CA ARG A 91 -7.44 19.25 -8.72
C ARG A 91 -6.67 20.56 -8.75
N LYS A 92 -7.29 21.66 -9.18
CA LYS A 92 -6.64 22.98 -9.12
C LYS A 92 -6.18 23.33 -7.71
N GLU A 93 -6.98 23.03 -6.71
CA GLU A 93 -6.63 23.26 -5.32
C GLU A 93 -5.53 22.34 -4.82
N GLN A 94 -5.55 21.06 -5.24
CA GLN A 94 -4.46 20.12 -4.99
C GLN A 94 -3.12 20.63 -5.55
N TYR A 95 -3.09 21.12 -6.81
CA TYR A 95 -1.89 21.70 -7.41
C TYR A 95 -1.37 22.90 -6.63
N ARG A 96 -2.26 23.84 -6.23
CA ARG A 96 -1.86 25.00 -5.41
C ARG A 96 -1.25 24.57 -4.09
N ILE A 97 -1.87 23.61 -3.39
CA ILE A 97 -1.35 23.09 -2.12
C ILE A 97 0.02 22.45 -2.31
N SER A 98 0.26 21.74 -3.42
CA SER A 98 1.56 21.10 -3.69
C SER A 98 2.66 22.12 -3.99
N GLU A 99 2.33 23.28 -4.53
CA GLU A 99 3.26 24.38 -4.84
C GLU A 99 3.49 25.32 -3.64
N GLU A 100 2.54 25.39 -2.71
CA GLU A 100 2.59 26.24 -1.51
C GLU A 100 3.07 25.41 -0.29
N GLU A 101 4.39 25.39 -0.04
CA GLU A 101 4.97 24.57 1.04
C GLU A 101 4.27 24.74 2.41
N PRO A 102 3.89 25.95 2.88
CA PRO A 102 3.22 26.09 4.17
C PRO A 102 1.89 25.32 4.25
N ARG A 103 1.13 25.26 3.16
CA ARG A 103 -0.15 24.54 3.08
C ARG A 103 0.06 23.04 2.96
N GLY A 104 1.00 22.64 2.12
CA GLY A 104 1.38 21.24 1.97
C GLY A 104 1.96 20.65 3.26
N LEU A 105 2.76 21.44 3.98
CA LEU A 105 3.39 21.05 5.24
C LEU A 105 2.36 20.65 6.32
N VAL A 106 1.20 21.32 6.39
CA VAL A 106 0.12 20.96 7.34
C VAL A 106 -0.35 19.51 7.11
N ILE A 107 -0.58 19.14 5.85
CA ILE A 107 -1.01 17.78 5.49
C ILE A 107 0.12 16.78 5.74
N ALA A 108 1.33 17.11 5.29
CA ALA A 108 2.50 16.25 5.41
C ALA A 108 2.84 15.93 6.88
N ARG A 109 2.80 16.93 7.78
CA ARG A 109 2.97 16.74 9.24
C ARG A 109 1.99 15.70 9.78
N THR A 110 0.75 15.81 9.39
CA THR A 110 -0.32 14.94 9.86
C THR A 110 -0.13 13.51 9.38
N MET A 111 0.22 13.32 8.09
CA MET A 111 0.51 11.99 7.51
C MET A 111 1.73 11.34 8.18
N ILE A 112 2.81 12.09 8.38
CA ILE A 112 4.04 11.54 8.98
C ILE A 112 3.87 11.27 10.47
N ALA A 113 3.21 12.16 11.21
CA ALA A 113 2.87 11.88 12.60
C ALA A 113 2.01 10.60 12.71
N GLY A 114 1.03 10.42 11.83
CA GLY A 114 0.22 9.21 11.75
C GLY A 114 1.05 7.96 11.43
N LYS A 115 1.99 8.03 10.48
CA LYS A 115 2.94 6.95 10.18
C LYS A 115 3.74 6.54 11.42
N ILE A 116 4.35 7.52 12.11
CA ILE A 116 5.20 7.26 13.27
C ILE A 116 4.39 6.67 14.42
N LEU A 117 3.21 7.20 14.71
CA LEU A 117 2.30 6.66 15.74
C LEU A 117 1.83 5.24 15.41
N ASN A 118 1.58 4.95 14.15
CA ASN A 118 1.23 3.59 13.71
C ASN A 118 2.38 2.61 13.86
N SER A 119 3.61 3.03 13.53
CA SER A 119 4.84 2.22 13.75
C SER A 119 5.04 1.94 15.23
N ARG A 120 4.89 2.97 16.07
CA ARG A 120 4.90 2.83 17.54
C ARG A 120 3.83 1.84 18.03
N THR A 121 2.61 1.93 17.51
CA THR A 121 1.50 1.03 17.91
C THR A 121 1.81 -0.43 17.54
N VAL A 122 2.45 -0.69 16.40
CA VAL A 122 2.91 -2.04 16.02
C VAL A 122 3.89 -2.60 17.06
N LEU A 123 4.90 -1.82 17.45
CA LEU A 123 5.87 -2.24 18.46
C LEU A 123 5.24 -2.45 19.84
N MET A 124 4.35 -1.54 20.28
CA MET A 124 3.66 -1.66 21.56
C MET A 124 2.82 -2.93 21.66
N ARG A 125 2.06 -3.24 20.59
CA ARG A 125 1.24 -4.46 20.56
C ARG A 125 2.11 -5.70 20.54
N PHE A 126 3.20 -5.68 19.78
CA PHE A 126 4.12 -6.80 19.73
C PHE A 126 4.77 -7.06 21.10
N LEU A 127 5.26 -6.00 21.77
CA LEU A 127 5.81 -6.09 23.11
C LEU A 127 4.81 -6.65 24.12
N ARG A 128 3.55 -6.20 24.07
CA ARG A 128 2.49 -6.71 24.93
C ARG A 128 2.21 -8.19 24.70
N ASP A 129 2.18 -8.61 23.43
CA ASP A 129 1.77 -9.97 23.05
C ASP A 129 2.95 -10.97 23.16
N HIS A 130 4.20 -10.50 23.12
CA HIS A 130 5.43 -11.34 23.12
C HIS A 130 6.54 -10.82 24.06
N PRO A 131 6.27 -10.47 25.33
CA PRO A 131 7.25 -9.83 26.22
C PRO A 131 8.46 -10.72 26.53
N LEU A 132 8.29 -12.05 26.46
CA LEU A 132 9.37 -13.01 26.74
C LEU A 132 10.28 -13.27 25.53
N SER A 133 9.91 -12.78 24.35
CA SER A 133 10.63 -13.05 23.09
C SER A 133 11.53 -11.89 22.67
N VAL A 134 11.54 -10.78 23.42
CA VAL A 134 12.22 -9.54 23.02
C VAL A 134 12.93 -8.89 24.20
N ASP A 135 13.90 -8.02 23.91
CA ASP A 135 14.46 -7.11 24.91
C ASP A 135 13.46 -5.97 25.20
N VAL A 136 12.79 -6.08 26.33
CA VAL A 136 11.76 -5.13 26.80
C VAL A 136 12.33 -3.71 26.88
N THR A 137 13.56 -3.55 27.36
CA THR A 137 14.19 -2.24 27.55
C THR A 137 14.42 -1.53 26.21
N SER A 138 14.99 -2.23 25.24
CA SER A 138 15.19 -1.70 23.88
C SER A 138 13.86 -1.35 23.22
N PHE A 139 12.81 -2.20 23.38
CA PHE A 139 11.49 -1.89 22.83
C PHE A 139 10.88 -0.65 23.46
N GLN A 140 10.95 -0.51 24.79
CA GLN A 140 10.42 0.67 25.49
C GLN A 140 11.14 1.95 25.07
N ALA A 141 12.47 1.92 24.92
CA ALA A 141 13.26 3.05 24.46
C ALA A 141 12.84 3.51 23.05
N VAL A 142 12.73 2.58 22.10
CA VAL A 142 12.30 2.91 20.72
C VAL A 142 10.84 3.37 20.68
N ILE A 143 9.94 2.78 21.46
CA ILE A 143 8.54 3.20 21.57
C ILE A 143 8.45 4.65 22.09
N GLN A 144 9.31 5.03 23.04
CA GLN A 144 9.36 6.41 23.55
C GLN A 144 9.93 7.37 22.50
N ASP A 145 11.05 6.98 21.83
CA ASP A 145 11.67 7.75 20.75
C ASP A 145 10.66 8.03 19.61
N LEU A 146 9.88 7.03 19.17
CA LEU A 146 8.82 7.21 18.18
C LEU A 146 7.69 8.13 18.68
N GLN A 147 7.36 8.12 19.98
CA GLN A 147 6.39 9.05 20.54
C GLN A 147 6.88 10.50 20.47
N ASP A 148 8.14 10.73 20.76
CA ASP A 148 8.74 12.06 20.74
C ASP A 148 8.94 12.53 19.28
N SER A 149 9.41 11.65 18.39
CA SER A 149 9.47 11.91 16.94
C SER A 149 8.11 12.29 16.34
N ALA A 150 7.02 11.65 16.77
CA ALA A 150 5.67 12.02 16.29
C ALA A 150 5.24 13.42 16.76
N ARG A 151 5.61 13.81 17.99
CA ARG A 151 5.37 15.17 18.50
C ARG A 151 6.19 16.23 17.76
N GLU A 152 7.45 15.89 17.45
CA GLU A 152 8.32 16.76 16.66
C GLU A 152 7.82 16.91 15.22
N ALA A 153 7.43 15.81 14.56
CA ALA A 153 6.86 15.82 13.22
C ALA A 153 5.62 16.72 13.12
N ALA A 154 4.77 16.75 14.15
CA ALA A 154 3.61 17.63 14.20
C ALA A 154 3.98 19.13 14.27
N LYS A 155 5.23 19.47 14.62
CA LYS A 155 5.74 20.84 14.78
C LYS A 155 6.81 21.21 13.76
N ALA A 156 7.20 20.29 12.86
CA ALA A 156 8.24 20.55 11.87
C ALA A 156 7.96 21.83 11.08
N ASP A 157 8.97 22.66 10.86
CA ASP A 157 8.85 23.98 10.23
C ASP A 157 8.98 23.96 8.70
N SER A 158 9.48 22.86 8.15
CA SER A 158 9.69 22.66 6.72
C SER A 158 9.50 21.20 6.30
N LEU A 159 9.28 20.95 5.02
CA LEU A 159 9.21 19.59 4.46
C LEU A 159 10.55 18.85 4.57
N ASP A 160 11.67 19.55 4.47
CA ASP A 160 13.00 18.92 4.60
C ASP A 160 13.28 18.51 6.06
N HIS A 161 12.92 19.34 7.02
CA HIS A 161 12.97 19.00 8.45
C HIS A 161 12.06 17.79 8.74
N LEU A 162 10.84 17.81 8.23
CA LEU A 162 9.89 16.69 8.39
C LEU A 162 10.41 15.37 7.80
N ARG A 163 11.10 15.41 6.64
CA ARG A 163 11.75 14.23 6.04
C ARG A 163 12.90 13.72 6.90
N GLY A 164 13.66 14.61 7.57
CA GLY A 164 14.70 14.22 8.50
C GLY A 164 14.13 13.44 9.69
N ILE A 165 13.06 13.97 10.32
CA ILE A 165 12.36 13.29 11.42
C ILE A 165 11.81 11.94 10.97
N GLU A 166 11.16 11.88 9.80
CA GLU A 166 10.62 10.64 9.21
C GLU A 166 11.72 9.59 9.01
N GLY A 167 12.87 10.01 8.47
CA GLY A 167 14.00 9.13 8.24
C GLY A 167 14.56 8.54 9.54
N ASN A 168 14.75 9.38 10.58
CA ASN A 168 15.22 8.94 11.90
C ASN A 168 14.22 7.98 12.56
N ALA A 169 12.94 8.32 12.55
CA ALA A 169 11.88 7.45 13.08
C ALA A 169 11.81 6.11 12.33
N ALA A 170 12.06 6.09 11.02
CA ALA A 170 12.12 4.87 10.24
C ALA A 170 13.35 4.01 10.65
N VAL A 171 14.51 4.61 10.88
CA VAL A 171 15.71 3.92 11.39
C VAL A 171 15.40 3.28 12.75
N SER A 172 14.83 4.03 13.69
CA SER A 172 14.44 3.54 15.02
C SER A 172 13.44 2.38 14.93
N TYR A 173 12.38 2.50 14.11
CA TYR A 173 11.41 1.43 13.91
C TYR A 173 12.04 0.16 13.33
N PHE A 174 12.84 0.30 12.26
CA PHE A 174 13.45 -0.85 11.59
C PHE A 174 14.61 -1.47 12.37
N SER A 175 15.18 -0.80 13.34
CA SER A 175 16.22 -1.37 14.24
C SER A 175 15.68 -2.58 15.05
N LEU A 176 14.37 -2.57 15.35
CA LEU A 176 13.71 -3.67 16.07
C LEU A 176 13.01 -4.66 15.15
N PHE A 177 13.00 -4.44 13.83
CA PHE A 177 12.16 -5.21 12.91
C PHE A 177 12.52 -6.69 12.87
N ASP A 178 13.82 -7.04 12.99
CA ASP A 178 14.24 -8.44 13.07
C ASP A 178 13.67 -9.15 14.29
N ALA A 179 13.58 -8.47 15.43
CA ALA A 179 13.00 -9.03 16.65
C ALA A 179 11.50 -9.36 16.52
N LEU A 180 10.80 -8.74 15.56
CA LEU A 180 9.38 -9.04 15.26
C LEU A 180 9.21 -10.35 14.49
N ILE A 181 10.29 -10.95 13.98
CA ILE A 181 10.27 -12.23 13.26
C ILE A 181 10.45 -13.34 14.30
N LEU A 182 9.41 -14.13 14.54
CA LEU A 182 9.40 -15.16 15.58
C LEU A 182 9.71 -16.56 15.06
N ASN A 183 9.58 -16.80 13.76
CA ASN A 183 9.72 -18.12 13.16
C ASN A 183 10.75 -18.14 12.05
N ASP A 184 11.41 -19.31 11.91
CA ASP A 184 12.33 -19.64 10.81
C ASP A 184 13.42 -18.58 10.57
N LYS A 185 14.03 -18.12 11.66
CA LYS A 185 15.13 -17.11 11.66
C LYS A 185 16.28 -17.48 10.71
N LYS A 186 16.48 -18.77 10.42
CA LYS A 186 17.49 -19.24 9.46
C LYS A 186 17.20 -18.71 8.03
N HIS A 187 15.95 -18.58 7.66
CA HIS A 187 15.54 -18.23 6.31
C HIS A 187 14.91 -16.82 6.24
N PHE A 188 14.33 -16.36 7.34
CA PHE A 188 13.71 -15.04 7.46
C PHE A 188 14.42 -14.22 8.51
N TYR A 189 15.18 -13.24 8.09
CA TYR A 189 15.92 -12.29 8.90
C TYR A 189 15.84 -10.90 8.27
N PHE A 190 16.14 -9.88 9.04
CA PHE A 190 16.10 -8.49 8.60
C PHE A 190 17.28 -7.70 9.15
N HIS A 191 18.27 -7.42 8.31
CA HIS A 191 19.46 -6.63 8.68
C HIS A 191 19.38 -5.16 8.29
N GLY A 192 18.23 -4.73 7.79
CA GLY A 192 17.97 -3.39 7.34
C GLY A 192 17.13 -3.36 6.05
N ARG A 193 16.58 -2.18 5.75
CA ARG A 193 15.71 -2.03 4.58
C ARG A 193 16.52 -1.91 3.30
N ASN A 194 16.46 -2.93 2.45
CA ASN A 194 16.94 -2.91 1.07
C ASN A 194 15.76 -3.13 0.11
N LYS A 195 15.66 -2.36 -0.96
CA LYS A 195 14.44 -2.36 -1.80
C LYS A 195 14.68 -2.43 -3.31
N ARG A 196 15.85 -2.16 -3.78
CA ARG A 196 16.15 -2.09 -5.22
C ARG A 196 17.58 -2.53 -5.49
N PRO A 197 17.79 -3.83 -5.63
CA PRO A 197 16.85 -4.97 -5.45
C PRO A 197 16.71 -5.41 -3.99
N PRO A 198 15.67 -6.22 -3.63
CA PRO A 198 15.61 -6.87 -2.33
C PRO A 198 16.62 -8.03 -2.28
N LEU A 199 17.39 -8.11 -1.17
CA LEU A 199 18.49 -9.06 -0.99
C LEU A 199 18.17 -10.16 0.04
N ASP A 200 17.00 -10.11 0.65
CA ASP A 200 16.49 -11.12 1.57
C ASP A 200 14.97 -11.31 1.39
N ARG A 201 14.45 -12.39 1.96
CA ARG A 201 13.05 -12.77 1.81
C ARG A 201 12.07 -11.78 2.44
N VAL A 202 12.43 -11.21 3.58
CA VAL A 202 11.58 -10.23 4.28
C VAL A 202 11.50 -8.94 3.47
N ASN A 203 12.61 -8.44 2.96
CA ASN A 203 12.63 -7.29 2.08
C ASN A 203 11.90 -7.52 0.74
N ALA A 204 11.93 -8.75 0.20
CA ALA A 204 11.15 -9.14 -0.97
C ALA A 204 9.64 -9.05 -0.69
N LEU A 205 9.19 -9.59 0.44
CA LEU A 205 7.78 -9.52 0.87
C LEU A 205 7.34 -8.07 1.12
N LEU A 206 8.13 -7.28 1.85
CA LEU A 206 7.84 -5.87 2.11
C LEU A 206 7.75 -5.05 0.82
N SER A 207 8.68 -5.28 -0.12
CA SER A 207 8.67 -4.56 -1.41
C SER A 207 7.42 -4.90 -2.22
N PHE A 208 7.00 -6.16 -2.22
CA PHE A 208 5.79 -6.58 -2.90
C PHE A 208 4.52 -6.04 -2.23
N ALA A 209 4.43 -6.09 -0.89
CA ALA A 209 3.34 -5.50 -0.12
C ALA A 209 3.19 -3.99 -0.39
N TYR A 210 4.31 -3.26 -0.37
CA TYR A 210 4.30 -1.81 -0.63
C TYR A 210 3.89 -1.48 -2.07
N THR A 211 4.26 -2.32 -3.04
CA THR A 211 3.79 -2.15 -4.42
C THR A 211 2.28 -2.28 -4.51
N LEU A 212 1.70 -3.31 -3.90
CA LEU A 212 0.25 -3.51 -3.88
C LEU A 212 -0.48 -2.36 -3.17
N LEU A 213 0.04 -1.95 -2.00
CA LEU A 213 -0.56 -0.85 -1.24
C LEU A 213 -0.48 0.48 -1.98
N ALA A 214 0.63 0.78 -2.67
CA ALA A 214 0.77 1.97 -3.50
C ALA A 214 -0.25 1.99 -4.64
N HIS A 215 -0.51 0.84 -5.27
CA HIS A 215 -1.56 0.73 -6.30
C HIS A 215 -2.97 0.90 -5.72
N ASP A 216 -3.26 0.35 -4.55
CA ASP A 216 -4.54 0.56 -3.86
C ASP A 216 -4.73 2.06 -3.54
N CYS A 217 -3.69 2.75 -3.03
CA CYS A 217 -3.73 4.18 -2.74
C CYS A 217 -3.91 5.03 -4.01
N ALA A 218 -3.19 4.72 -5.09
CA ALA A 218 -3.32 5.43 -6.36
C ALA A 218 -4.74 5.29 -6.93
N SER A 219 -5.29 4.07 -6.92
CA SER A 219 -6.67 3.81 -7.35
C SER A 219 -7.69 4.58 -6.52
N ALA A 220 -7.47 4.67 -5.21
CA ALA A 220 -8.34 5.39 -4.30
C ALA A 220 -8.30 6.91 -4.53
N ILE A 221 -7.12 7.48 -4.75
CA ILE A 221 -6.92 8.91 -5.04
C ILE A 221 -7.63 9.29 -6.34
N GLU A 222 -7.43 8.51 -7.40
CA GLU A 222 -8.08 8.76 -8.69
C GLU A 222 -9.61 8.62 -8.60
N ALA A 223 -10.10 7.63 -7.85
CA ALA A 223 -11.54 7.47 -7.60
C ALA A 223 -12.13 8.62 -6.77
N ALA A 224 -11.32 9.30 -5.94
CA ALA A 224 -11.71 10.52 -5.22
C ALA A 224 -11.63 11.79 -6.11
N GLY A 225 -11.16 11.69 -7.36
CA GLY A 225 -11.08 12.79 -8.31
C GLY A 225 -9.81 13.65 -8.20
N MET A 226 -8.77 13.14 -7.52
CA MET A 226 -7.46 13.78 -7.39
C MET A 226 -6.44 13.17 -8.34
N ASP A 227 -5.34 13.87 -8.56
CA ASP A 227 -4.20 13.38 -9.32
C ASP A 227 -3.23 12.62 -8.40
N SER A 228 -2.98 11.33 -8.69
CA SER A 228 -2.10 10.49 -7.88
C SER A 228 -0.61 10.81 -8.02
N TYR A 229 -0.23 11.59 -9.04
CA TYR A 229 1.16 11.97 -9.30
C TYR A 229 1.60 13.23 -8.54
N ILE A 230 0.68 14.14 -8.24
CA ILE A 230 0.99 15.40 -7.58
C ILE A 230 1.08 15.20 -6.07
N GLY A 231 2.31 15.09 -5.58
CA GLY A 231 2.62 14.83 -4.18
C GLY A 231 2.63 16.09 -3.31
N ILE A 232 2.66 15.86 -2.02
CA ILE A 232 2.75 16.90 -0.98
C ILE A 232 4.09 16.77 -0.24
N LEU A 233 4.39 15.58 0.27
CA LEU A 233 5.65 15.27 0.95
C LEU A 233 6.72 14.78 -0.04
N HIS A 234 6.34 13.85 -0.92
CA HIS A 234 7.24 13.34 -1.94
C HIS A 234 7.32 14.34 -3.09
N ARG A 235 8.53 14.80 -3.42
CA ARG A 235 8.77 15.68 -4.59
C ARG A 235 8.30 15.01 -5.86
N ASP A 236 7.74 15.78 -6.77
CA ASP A 236 7.30 15.28 -8.06
C ASP A 236 8.47 14.77 -8.89
N ARG A 237 8.28 13.64 -9.53
CA ARG A 237 9.23 13.04 -10.48
C ARG A 237 8.47 12.35 -11.60
N PRO A 238 8.92 12.44 -12.84
CA PRO A 238 8.30 11.73 -13.96
C PRO A 238 8.08 10.25 -13.63
N GLY A 239 6.86 9.75 -13.86
CA GLY A 239 6.49 8.36 -13.64
C GLY A 239 6.29 7.94 -12.18
N ARG A 240 6.38 8.86 -11.21
CA ARG A 240 6.17 8.56 -9.79
C ARG A 240 4.83 9.08 -9.28
N GLN A 241 3.98 8.20 -8.79
CA GLN A 241 2.70 8.54 -8.17
C GLN A 241 2.93 9.07 -6.74
N SER A 242 3.41 10.32 -6.65
CA SER A 242 3.91 10.92 -5.40
C SER A 242 2.82 11.01 -4.32
N LEU A 243 1.58 11.41 -4.66
CA LEU A 243 0.49 11.45 -3.68
C LEU A 243 0.09 10.06 -3.19
N ALA A 244 0.15 9.04 -4.06
CA ALA A 244 -0.11 7.68 -3.63
C ALA A 244 0.92 7.19 -2.61
N LEU A 245 2.18 7.59 -2.77
CA LEU A 245 3.23 7.30 -1.79
C LEU A 245 3.02 8.08 -0.49
N ASP A 246 2.56 9.33 -0.57
CA ASP A 246 2.23 10.14 0.61
C ASP A 246 1.09 9.50 1.43
N LEU A 247 -0.02 9.17 0.77
CA LEU A 247 -1.17 8.52 1.42
C LEU A 247 -0.82 7.16 2.01
N MET A 248 0.07 6.42 1.35
CA MET A 248 0.51 5.11 1.81
C MET A 248 1.32 5.19 3.11
N GLU A 249 1.97 6.32 3.42
CA GLU A 249 2.88 6.42 4.58
C GLU A 249 2.19 6.04 5.89
N GLU A 250 1.00 6.53 6.13
CA GLU A 250 0.23 6.22 7.35
C GLU A 250 -0.24 4.76 7.44
N LEU A 251 -0.20 4.02 6.33
CA LEU A 251 -0.68 2.63 6.25
C LEU A 251 0.45 1.60 6.25
N ARG A 252 1.71 1.99 6.02
CA ARG A 252 2.82 1.04 5.83
C ARG A 252 2.95 0.05 6.96
N SER A 253 3.15 0.54 8.19
CA SER A 253 3.44 -0.32 9.33
C SER A 253 2.25 -1.20 9.72
N VAL A 254 1.04 -0.64 9.75
CA VAL A 254 -0.16 -1.33 10.23
C VAL A 254 -0.81 -2.22 9.18
N TYR A 255 -0.67 -1.88 7.91
CA TYR A 255 -1.27 -2.64 6.82
C TYR A 255 -0.26 -3.61 6.19
N ALA A 256 0.88 -3.11 5.69
CA ALA A 256 1.85 -3.91 4.94
C ALA A 256 2.83 -4.67 5.85
N ASP A 257 3.50 -4.00 6.80
CA ASP A 257 4.53 -4.65 7.61
C ASP A 257 3.93 -5.75 8.49
N ARG A 258 2.83 -5.46 9.20
CA ARG A 258 2.11 -6.46 9.99
C ARG A 258 1.61 -7.63 9.17
N PHE A 259 1.15 -7.37 7.95
CA PHE A 259 0.75 -8.45 7.05
C PHE A 259 1.94 -9.35 6.71
N VAL A 260 3.09 -8.79 6.33
CA VAL A 260 4.31 -9.55 6.05
C VAL A 260 4.75 -10.35 7.27
N LEU A 261 4.81 -9.71 8.45
CA LEU A 261 5.15 -10.40 9.70
C LEU A 261 4.18 -11.55 10.00
N SER A 262 2.88 -11.36 9.75
CA SER A 262 1.90 -12.44 9.97
C SER A 262 2.12 -13.62 9.02
N LEU A 263 2.48 -13.38 7.76
CA LEU A 263 2.78 -14.46 6.81
C LEU A 263 4.00 -15.27 7.22
N VAL A 264 5.03 -14.62 7.74
CA VAL A 264 6.26 -15.27 8.21
C VAL A 264 6.02 -15.99 9.53
N ASN A 265 5.48 -15.29 10.52
CA ASN A 265 5.31 -15.82 11.88
C ASN A 265 4.30 -16.96 11.96
N ASN A 266 3.28 -16.96 11.09
CA ASN A 266 2.32 -18.05 10.97
C ASN A 266 2.75 -19.14 9.95
N ARG A 267 3.99 -19.07 9.41
CA ARG A 267 4.55 -20.03 8.44
C ARG A 267 3.70 -20.22 7.17
N VAL A 268 2.99 -19.17 6.76
CA VAL A 268 2.12 -19.19 5.57
C VAL A 268 2.95 -19.22 4.28
N ILE A 269 4.10 -18.52 4.27
CA ILE A 269 5.02 -18.45 3.14
C ILE A 269 6.36 -19.06 3.57
N PRO A 270 6.64 -20.35 3.23
CA PRO A 270 7.92 -20.98 3.53
C PRO A 270 9.04 -20.53 2.58
N ALA A 271 10.29 -20.81 2.94
CA ALA A 271 11.47 -20.41 2.16
C ALA A 271 11.47 -20.91 0.71
N LYS A 272 10.85 -22.07 0.43
CA LYS A 272 10.69 -22.62 -0.93
C LYS A 272 9.87 -21.74 -1.87
N CYS A 273 9.11 -20.79 -1.35
CA CYS A 273 8.32 -19.84 -2.13
C CYS A 273 9.16 -18.70 -2.76
N PHE A 274 10.48 -18.75 -2.59
CA PHE A 274 11.39 -17.73 -3.12
C PHE A 274 12.40 -18.32 -4.09
N GLN A 275 12.88 -17.47 -4.98
CA GLN A 275 14.00 -17.70 -5.87
C GLN A 275 15.13 -16.75 -5.49
N LEU A 276 16.35 -17.28 -5.36
CA LEU A 276 17.57 -16.51 -5.24
C LEU A 276 18.20 -16.43 -6.62
N MET A 277 18.37 -15.20 -7.12
CA MET A 277 18.99 -14.94 -8.41
C MET A 277 20.52 -14.92 -8.28
N GLU A 278 21.25 -15.07 -9.38
CA GLU A 278 22.72 -15.06 -9.40
C GLU A 278 23.37 -13.79 -8.86
N ASP A 279 22.68 -12.65 -9.02
CA ASP A 279 23.07 -11.33 -8.48
C ASP A 279 22.69 -11.11 -7.02
N GLY A 280 22.24 -12.15 -6.32
CA GLY A 280 21.82 -12.10 -4.92
C GLY A 280 20.39 -11.56 -4.70
N VAL A 281 19.67 -11.20 -5.75
CA VAL A 281 18.28 -10.73 -5.67
C VAL A 281 17.35 -11.86 -5.23
N VAL A 282 16.48 -11.56 -4.27
CA VAL A 282 15.46 -12.50 -3.77
C VAL A 282 14.09 -12.10 -4.30
N LEU A 283 13.42 -13.01 -5.01
CA LEU A 283 12.09 -12.81 -5.57
C LEU A 283 11.12 -13.91 -5.12
N LEU A 284 9.84 -13.57 -5.04
CA LEU A 284 8.78 -14.59 -4.90
C LEU A 284 8.63 -15.39 -6.19
N ASN A 285 8.63 -16.71 -6.10
CA ASN A 285 8.26 -17.57 -7.22
C ASN A 285 6.73 -17.58 -7.45
N ALA A 286 6.24 -18.32 -8.44
CA ALA A 286 4.81 -18.35 -8.81
C ALA A 286 3.91 -18.81 -7.66
N GLU A 287 4.33 -19.86 -6.92
CA GLU A 287 3.61 -20.40 -5.74
C GLU A 287 3.55 -19.34 -4.62
N GLY A 288 4.70 -18.71 -4.33
CA GLY A 288 4.82 -17.67 -3.31
C GLY A 288 3.94 -16.44 -3.64
N ARG A 289 3.96 -15.98 -4.91
CA ARG A 289 3.09 -14.88 -5.36
C ARG A 289 1.61 -15.23 -5.22
N LYS A 290 1.20 -16.42 -5.67
CA LYS A 290 -0.19 -16.86 -5.55
C LYS A 290 -0.64 -16.88 -4.09
N THR A 291 0.15 -17.44 -3.20
CA THR A 291 -0.13 -17.50 -1.76
C THR A 291 -0.22 -16.09 -1.16
N PHE A 292 0.76 -15.23 -1.45
CA PHE A 292 0.78 -13.85 -0.97
C PHE A 292 -0.48 -13.08 -1.40
N LEU A 293 -0.84 -13.13 -2.69
CA LEU A 293 -1.98 -12.41 -3.24
C LEU A 293 -3.31 -12.92 -2.68
N SER A 294 -3.45 -14.24 -2.50
CA SER A 294 -4.63 -14.82 -1.84
C SER A 294 -4.79 -14.27 -0.42
N LYS A 295 -3.71 -14.29 0.36
CA LYS A 295 -3.73 -13.78 1.75
C LYS A 295 -3.90 -12.26 1.82
N TRP A 296 -3.35 -11.50 0.85
CA TRP A 296 -3.60 -10.06 0.74
C TRP A 296 -5.09 -9.78 0.51
N GLN A 297 -5.74 -10.54 -0.36
CA GLN A 297 -7.17 -10.40 -0.60
C GLN A 297 -8.02 -10.81 0.62
N GLU A 298 -7.63 -11.86 1.36
CA GLU A 298 -8.28 -12.22 2.62
C GLU A 298 -8.16 -11.08 3.63
N ARG A 299 -6.95 -10.51 3.78
CA ARG A 299 -6.71 -9.34 4.65
C ARG A 299 -7.59 -8.15 4.31
N LYS A 300 -7.78 -7.86 3.01
CA LYS A 300 -8.66 -6.76 2.57
C LYS A 300 -10.11 -6.95 3.01
N LYS A 301 -10.58 -8.18 3.21
CA LYS A 301 -11.93 -8.52 3.66
C LYS A 301 -12.12 -8.52 5.18
N GLU A 302 -11.05 -8.47 5.95
CA GLU A 302 -11.15 -8.30 7.39
C GLU A 302 -11.71 -6.93 7.74
N THR A 303 -12.40 -6.83 8.87
CA THR A 303 -13.03 -5.58 9.31
C THR A 303 -12.31 -4.95 10.50
N LEU A 304 -12.38 -3.63 10.57
CA LEU A 304 -11.95 -2.84 11.72
C LEU A 304 -12.90 -1.65 11.92
N THR A 305 -12.85 -1.03 13.08
CA THR A 305 -13.51 0.25 13.30
C THR A 305 -12.58 1.36 12.87
N HIS A 306 -12.99 2.20 11.90
CA HIS A 306 -12.20 3.32 11.42
C HIS A 306 -12.06 4.38 12.52
N PRO A 307 -10.83 4.82 12.87
CA PRO A 307 -10.60 5.64 14.06
C PRO A 307 -11.32 6.99 14.04
N PHE A 308 -11.46 7.61 12.87
CA PHE A 308 -12.13 8.91 12.72
C PHE A 308 -13.64 8.76 12.49
N LEU A 309 -14.06 7.80 11.63
CA LEU A 309 -15.50 7.64 11.32
C LEU A 309 -16.29 6.94 12.43
N GLY A 310 -15.63 6.16 13.30
CA GLY A 310 -16.30 5.29 14.26
C GLY A 310 -17.08 4.14 13.64
N GLU A 311 -17.02 3.97 12.33
CA GLU A 311 -17.73 2.95 11.56
C GLU A 311 -16.88 1.70 11.34
N LYS A 312 -17.55 0.54 11.32
CA LYS A 312 -16.91 -0.73 10.95
C LYS A 312 -16.76 -0.82 9.45
N ILE A 313 -15.52 -0.87 8.96
CA ILE A 313 -15.19 -0.95 7.53
C ILE A 313 -14.23 -2.11 7.26
N TYR A 314 -14.09 -2.48 6.01
CA TYR A 314 -13.07 -3.44 5.57
C TYR A 314 -11.69 -2.77 5.44
N TRP A 315 -10.62 -3.52 5.75
CA TRP A 315 -9.25 -3.04 5.58
C TRP A 315 -8.98 -2.52 4.16
N GLY A 316 -9.48 -3.19 3.15
CA GLY A 316 -9.28 -2.77 1.75
C GLY A 316 -9.97 -1.46 1.37
N LEU A 317 -10.88 -0.94 2.20
CA LEU A 317 -11.52 0.38 1.99
C LEU A 317 -10.75 1.52 2.64
N ILE A 318 -9.77 1.25 3.50
CA ILE A 318 -9.03 2.31 4.19
C ILE A 318 -8.39 3.30 3.22
N PRO A 319 -7.62 2.87 2.18
CA PRO A 319 -7.06 3.83 1.22
C PRO A 319 -8.12 4.72 0.57
N TYR A 320 -9.30 4.16 0.26
CA TYR A 320 -10.41 4.89 -0.35
C TYR A 320 -11.02 5.92 0.62
N VAL A 321 -11.24 5.53 1.88
CA VAL A 321 -11.76 6.44 2.93
C VAL A 321 -10.77 7.58 3.17
N GLN A 322 -9.47 7.27 3.29
CA GLN A 322 -8.43 8.28 3.51
C GLN A 322 -8.31 9.23 2.31
N ALA A 323 -8.40 8.74 1.07
CA ALA A 323 -8.43 9.58 -0.12
C ALA A 323 -9.65 10.52 -0.14
N LEU A 324 -10.83 10.04 0.26
CA LEU A 324 -12.04 10.87 0.38
C LEU A 324 -11.90 11.92 1.49
N LEU A 325 -11.32 11.57 2.64
CA LEU A 325 -11.08 12.53 3.72
C LEU A 325 -10.08 13.60 3.30
N LEU A 326 -9.01 13.21 2.58
CA LEU A 326 -8.06 14.16 2.01
C LEU A 326 -8.73 15.08 1.00
N ALA A 327 -9.55 14.56 0.09
CA ALA A 327 -10.29 15.36 -0.90
C ALA A 327 -11.26 16.34 -0.22
N ARG A 328 -11.92 15.94 0.86
CA ARG A 328 -12.81 16.84 1.65
C ARG A 328 -12.02 17.94 2.34
N TYR A 329 -10.86 17.61 2.91
CA TYR A 329 -9.98 18.62 3.49
C TYR A 329 -9.49 19.62 2.43
N ILE A 330 -9.01 19.16 1.28
CA ILE A 330 -8.56 20.02 0.17
C ILE A 330 -9.69 20.96 -0.32
N ARG A 331 -10.94 20.51 -0.30
CA ARG A 331 -12.11 21.35 -0.67
C ARG A 331 -12.53 22.34 0.43
N GLY A 332 -12.01 22.22 1.64
CA GLY A 332 -12.44 23.01 2.79
C GLY A 332 -13.70 22.47 3.49
N ASP A 333 -14.09 21.21 3.23
CA ASP A 333 -15.24 20.56 3.90
C ASP A 333 -14.85 20.03 5.31
N LEU A 334 -13.55 20.04 5.65
CA LEU A 334 -13.01 19.63 6.94
C LEU A 334 -11.96 20.65 7.39
N ASP A 335 -11.90 20.94 8.69
CA ASP A 335 -10.91 21.86 9.29
C ASP A 335 -9.49 21.27 9.33
N GLY A 336 -9.35 19.95 9.22
CA GLY A 336 -8.07 19.25 9.19
C GLY A 336 -8.19 17.88 8.51
N TYR A 337 -7.08 17.40 7.96
CA TYR A 337 -6.99 16.02 7.45
C TYR A 337 -6.83 15.05 8.63
N PRO A 338 -7.79 14.12 8.88
CA PRO A 338 -7.67 13.12 9.93
C PRO A 338 -6.86 11.92 9.44
N PRO A 339 -5.63 11.69 9.95
CA PRO A 339 -4.83 10.54 9.55
C PRO A 339 -5.42 9.25 10.07
N PHE A 340 -5.11 8.15 9.41
CA PHE A 340 -5.46 6.82 9.91
C PHE A 340 -4.52 6.46 11.08
N ILE A 341 -5.01 6.55 12.31
CA ILE A 341 -4.27 6.13 13.53
C ILE A 341 -4.91 4.86 14.07
N TRP A 342 -4.20 3.75 13.91
CA TRP A 342 -4.67 2.46 14.36
C TRP A 342 -4.57 2.33 15.90
N LYS A 343 -5.65 1.89 16.54
CA LYS A 343 -5.77 1.71 18.00
C LYS A 343 -5.60 0.24 18.40
#